data_a467bd2075d79f13b2113b128e354f64
#
_entry.id   a467bd2075d79f13b2113b128e354f64
#
_cell.length_a   1.000
_cell.length_b   1.000
_cell.length_c   1.000
_cell.angle_alpha   90.00
_cell.angle_beta   90.00
_cell.angle_gamma   90.00
#
_symmetry.space_group_name_H-M   'P 1'
#
loop_
_entity.id
_entity.type
_entity.pdbx_description
1 polymer ?
#
loop_
_entity_poly.entity_id
_entity_poly.type
_entity_poly.pdbx_seq_one_letter_code
_entity_poly.pdbx_strand_id
1 'polypeptide(L)'
;MAADGLPGVIPSPNIWRHPAVYEVENRGVDPERVIETAIDRLHPLGGATVLDVGCGSGFHLPRLAEQAFRVIGVEPHPPLVARARRRVARLDRALQARIDVRAGTAQRLPVPDASIDVVHARWAYFFGPGCEPGLAELARVMRRGGTALVIDNDATRSTFGGWFSAALPAYDAVGVERFWCSQGFTREPLTIRWSMGSRADFAAVVRIEFAAELADRFLSRHEGSEVDYAVNLWWRRY
;
A
#
# COMPACT_ATOMS: atom_id res chain seq x y z
N MET A 1 21.63 -9.95 15.04
CA MET A 1 21.10 -11.11 14.31
C MET A 1 20.54 -10.57 13.02
N ALA A 2 21.07 -11.00 11.90
CA ALA A 2 20.67 -10.56 10.56
C ALA A 2 19.19 -10.82 10.38
N ALA A 3 18.44 -9.79 9.95
CA ALA A 3 17.13 -10.00 9.39
C ALA A 3 17.35 -10.73 8.07
N ASP A 4 17.08 -12.02 8.07
CA ASP A 4 17.07 -12.83 6.86
C ASP A 4 16.02 -12.23 5.92
N GLY A 5 16.50 -11.41 4.99
CA GLY A 5 15.64 -10.83 3.96
C GLY A 5 15.06 -11.98 3.14
N LEU A 6 13.75 -12.07 3.08
CA LEU A 6 13.09 -12.98 2.17
C LEU A 6 13.53 -12.61 0.74
N PRO A 7 13.97 -13.58 -0.09
CA PRO A 7 14.46 -13.28 -1.43
C PRO A 7 13.45 -12.44 -2.23
N GLY A 8 13.91 -11.34 -2.80
CA GLY A 8 13.09 -10.42 -3.60
C GLY A 8 12.16 -9.50 -2.80
N VAL A 9 12.18 -9.54 -1.47
CA VAL A 9 11.41 -8.62 -0.62
C VAL A 9 12.27 -7.44 -0.20
N ILE A 10 11.77 -6.23 -0.46
CA ILE A 10 12.38 -5.00 0.05
C ILE A 10 11.86 -4.78 1.48
N PRO A 11 12.75 -4.68 2.49
CA PRO A 11 12.35 -4.42 3.86
C PRO A 11 11.60 -3.08 4.01
N SER A 12 10.55 -3.07 4.83
CA SER A 12 9.79 -1.87 5.19
C SER A 12 9.99 -1.56 6.68
N PRO A 13 11.09 -0.92 7.07
CA PRO A 13 11.50 -0.78 8.47
C PRO A 13 10.52 0.01 9.32
N ASN A 14 9.78 0.95 8.74
CA ASN A 14 8.72 1.72 9.39
C ASN A 14 7.66 0.80 10.02
N ILE A 15 6.94 0.03 9.20
CA ILE A 15 5.90 -0.89 9.70
C ILE A 15 6.50 -2.10 10.44
N TRP A 16 7.68 -2.60 10.04
CA TRP A 16 8.27 -3.78 10.67
C TRP A 16 8.73 -3.51 12.10
N ARG A 17 9.32 -2.33 12.35
CA ARG A 17 9.86 -1.95 13.66
C ARG A 17 8.87 -1.17 14.51
N HIS A 18 7.99 -0.38 13.88
CA HIS A 18 7.07 0.53 14.54
C HIS A 18 5.60 0.30 14.17
N PRO A 19 5.10 -0.97 14.21
CA PRO A 19 3.76 -1.29 13.71
C PRO A 19 2.61 -0.60 14.47
N ALA A 20 2.85 -0.09 15.69
CA ALA A 20 1.86 0.69 16.43
C ALA A 20 1.76 2.13 15.93
N VAL A 21 2.89 2.77 15.62
CA VAL A 21 2.92 4.12 15.01
C VAL A 21 2.41 4.07 13.58
N TYR A 22 2.79 3.04 12.82
CA TYR A 22 2.27 2.82 11.46
C TYR A 22 0.75 2.61 11.44
N GLU A 23 0.16 2.12 12.53
CA GLU A 23 -1.30 2.03 12.66
C GLU A 23 -1.95 3.41 12.85
N VAL A 24 -1.25 4.36 13.49
CA VAL A 24 -1.67 5.77 13.56
C VAL A 24 -1.64 6.37 12.16
N GLU A 25 -0.56 6.15 11.43
CA GLU A 25 -0.41 6.57 10.03
C GLU A 25 -1.55 6.05 9.15
N ASN A 26 -1.80 4.74 9.14
CA ASN A 26 -2.88 4.14 8.36
C ASN A 26 -4.25 4.79 8.61
N ARG A 27 -4.51 5.24 9.85
CA ARG A 27 -5.76 5.97 10.17
C ARG A 27 -5.79 7.39 9.65
N GLY A 28 -4.62 8.01 9.52
CA GLY A 28 -4.47 9.40 9.10
C GLY A 28 -4.27 9.58 7.59
N VAL A 29 -3.90 8.53 6.88
CA VAL A 29 -3.75 8.60 5.42
C VAL A 29 -5.12 8.54 4.74
N ASP A 30 -5.39 9.51 3.88
CA ASP A 30 -6.60 9.61 3.06
C ASP A 30 -7.92 9.56 3.87
N PRO A 31 -8.11 10.46 4.85
CA PRO A 31 -9.33 10.48 5.66
C PRO A 31 -10.60 10.74 4.83
N GLU A 32 -10.47 11.42 3.69
CA GLU A 32 -11.56 11.69 2.73
C GLU A 32 -11.87 10.52 1.80
N ARG A 33 -11.09 9.44 1.82
CA ARG A 33 -11.27 8.24 0.98
C ARG A 33 -11.21 8.51 -0.51
N VAL A 34 -10.34 9.39 -0.94
CA VAL A 34 -10.13 9.73 -2.36
C VAL A 34 -9.65 8.51 -3.14
N ILE A 35 -8.73 7.72 -2.55
CA ILE A 35 -8.21 6.50 -3.17
C ILE A 35 -9.32 5.45 -3.34
N GLU A 36 -10.11 5.19 -2.28
CA GLU A 36 -11.23 4.25 -2.35
C GLU A 36 -12.27 4.67 -3.40
N THR A 37 -12.59 5.96 -3.46
CA THR A 37 -13.52 6.50 -4.48
C THR A 37 -12.99 6.28 -5.90
N ALA A 38 -11.69 6.48 -6.12
CA ALA A 38 -11.07 6.21 -7.42
C ALA A 38 -11.09 4.71 -7.76
N ILE A 39 -10.81 3.85 -6.78
CA ILE A 39 -10.88 2.39 -6.93
C ILE A 39 -12.31 1.97 -7.33
N ASP A 40 -13.33 2.40 -6.59
CA ASP A 40 -14.73 2.04 -6.86
C ASP A 40 -15.19 2.47 -8.26
N ARG A 41 -14.71 3.61 -8.75
CA ARG A 41 -14.99 4.07 -10.10
C ARG A 41 -14.32 3.22 -11.18
N LEU A 42 -13.11 2.74 -10.93
CA LEU A 42 -12.33 1.93 -11.88
C LEU A 42 -12.79 0.48 -11.90
N HIS A 43 -13.10 -0.08 -10.73
CA HIS A 43 -13.58 -1.45 -10.58
C HIS A 43 -14.39 -1.59 -9.27
N PRO A 44 -15.73 -1.52 -9.32
CA PRO A 44 -16.57 -1.76 -8.15
C PRO A 44 -16.29 -3.14 -7.53
N LEU A 45 -16.11 -3.18 -6.20
CA LEU A 45 -15.70 -4.40 -5.51
C LEU A 45 -16.84 -5.41 -5.27
N GLY A 46 -18.09 -5.03 -5.53
CA GLY A 46 -19.26 -5.88 -5.32
C GLY A 46 -19.14 -7.22 -6.07
N GLY A 47 -19.16 -8.33 -5.33
CA GLY A 47 -19.02 -9.67 -5.90
C GLY A 47 -17.60 -10.10 -6.27
N ALA A 48 -16.60 -9.22 -6.18
CA ALA A 48 -15.21 -9.49 -6.58
C ALA A 48 -14.44 -10.32 -5.55
N THR A 49 -13.48 -11.11 -6.04
CA THR A 49 -12.39 -11.65 -5.24
C THR A 49 -11.21 -10.68 -5.30
N VAL A 50 -10.89 -10.06 -4.18
CA VAL A 50 -9.84 -9.05 -4.04
C VAL A 50 -8.59 -9.69 -3.45
N LEU A 51 -7.43 -9.39 -4.04
CA LEU A 51 -6.11 -9.73 -3.51
C LEU A 51 -5.42 -8.44 -3.04
N ASP A 52 -5.12 -8.34 -1.75
CA ASP A 52 -4.35 -7.25 -1.15
C ASP A 52 -2.89 -7.68 -1.03
N VAL A 53 -2.03 -7.18 -1.93
CA VAL A 53 -0.61 -7.52 -1.99
C VAL A 53 0.20 -6.58 -1.09
N GLY A 54 0.94 -7.16 -0.14
CA GLY A 54 1.62 -6.40 0.89
C GLY A 54 0.62 -5.87 1.93
N CYS A 55 -0.31 -6.70 2.38
CA CYS A 55 -1.41 -6.28 3.25
C CYS A 55 -0.97 -5.79 4.65
N GLY A 56 0.32 -5.92 4.99
CA GLY A 56 0.90 -5.45 6.25
C GLY A 56 0.19 -6.01 7.48
N SER A 57 -0.23 -5.14 8.37
CA SER A 57 -1.01 -5.49 9.57
C SER A 57 -2.49 -5.82 9.27
N GLY A 58 -2.88 -5.85 8.00
CA GLY A 58 -4.24 -6.12 7.55
C GLY A 58 -5.21 -4.95 7.74
N PHE A 59 -4.72 -3.70 7.75
CA PHE A 59 -5.53 -2.51 8.02
C PHE A 59 -6.70 -2.36 7.05
N HIS A 60 -6.48 -2.58 5.75
CA HIS A 60 -7.48 -2.41 4.70
C HIS A 60 -8.40 -3.63 4.53
N LEU A 61 -8.02 -4.83 5.02
CA LEU A 61 -8.78 -6.06 4.80
C LEU A 61 -10.24 -6.00 5.22
N PRO A 62 -10.60 -5.46 6.42
CA PRO A 62 -12.01 -5.37 6.82
C PRO A 62 -12.83 -4.51 5.86
N ARG A 63 -12.31 -3.33 5.50
CA ARG A 63 -13.00 -2.39 4.59
C ARG A 63 -13.20 -2.98 3.19
N LEU A 64 -12.20 -3.67 2.66
CA LEU A 64 -12.33 -4.37 1.39
C LEU A 64 -13.40 -5.48 1.48
N ALA A 65 -13.45 -6.22 2.60
CA ALA A 65 -14.40 -7.31 2.80
C ALA A 65 -15.85 -6.85 3.05
N GLU A 66 -16.07 -5.60 3.46
CA GLU A 66 -17.43 -5.02 3.54
C GLU A 66 -18.12 -5.00 2.17
N GLN A 67 -17.37 -4.83 1.10
CA GLN A 67 -17.88 -4.72 -0.27
C GLN A 67 -17.63 -6.00 -1.10
N ALA A 68 -16.43 -6.59 -1.00
CA ALA A 68 -16.01 -7.72 -1.80
C ALA A 68 -16.68 -9.04 -1.38
N PHE A 69 -16.82 -9.97 -2.33
CA PHE A 69 -17.22 -11.35 -2.04
C PHE A 69 -16.17 -12.06 -1.17
N ARG A 70 -14.88 -11.88 -1.52
CA ARG A 70 -13.75 -12.47 -0.81
C ARG A 70 -12.54 -11.54 -0.86
N VAL A 71 -11.76 -11.51 0.22
CA VAL A 71 -10.49 -10.79 0.30
C VAL A 71 -9.38 -11.74 0.72
N ILE A 72 -8.27 -11.72 -0.02
CA ILE A 72 -7.07 -12.48 0.31
C ILE A 72 -5.96 -11.46 0.57
N GLY A 73 -5.47 -11.38 1.80
CA GLY A 73 -4.29 -10.57 2.15
C GLY A 73 -3.02 -11.41 2.03
N VAL A 74 -2.02 -10.91 1.30
CA VAL A 74 -0.70 -11.54 1.19
C VAL A 74 0.36 -10.64 1.78
N GLU A 75 1.17 -11.19 2.70
CA GLU A 75 2.21 -10.45 3.42
C GLU A 75 3.45 -11.31 3.59
N PRO A 76 4.66 -10.82 3.25
CA PRO A 76 5.89 -11.59 3.41
C PRO A 76 6.41 -11.66 4.85
N HIS A 77 6.18 -10.63 5.70
CA HIS A 77 6.78 -10.53 7.02
C HIS A 77 5.97 -11.28 8.09
N PRO A 78 6.48 -12.39 8.68
CA PRO A 78 5.69 -13.25 9.56
C PRO A 78 5.04 -12.53 10.76
N PRO A 79 5.69 -11.57 11.45
CA PRO A 79 5.06 -10.80 12.52
C PRO A 79 3.84 -10.01 12.07
N LEU A 80 3.85 -9.46 10.83
CA LEU A 80 2.70 -8.72 10.27
C LEU A 80 1.60 -9.68 9.84
N VAL A 81 1.92 -10.84 9.26
CA VAL A 81 0.94 -11.91 9.00
C VAL A 81 0.19 -12.27 10.29
N ALA A 82 0.91 -12.47 11.39
CA ALA A 82 0.29 -12.77 12.68
C ALA A 82 -0.59 -11.63 13.21
N ARG A 83 -0.20 -10.35 12.96
CA ARG A 83 -1.03 -9.18 13.30
C ARG A 83 -2.29 -9.12 12.45
N ALA A 84 -2.17 -9.30 11.13
CA ALA A 84 -3.30 -9.31 10.22
C ALA A 84 -4.31 -10.40 10.59
N ARG A 85 -3.84 -11.63 10.86
CA ARG A 85 -4.70 -12.74 11.33
C ARG A 85 -5.40 -12.41 12.66
N ARG A 86 -4.71 -11.80 13.63
CA ARG A 86 -5.33 -11.35 14.88
C ARG A 86 -6.36 -10.24 14.67
N ARG A 87 -6.14 -9.33 13.70
CA ARG A 87 -7.15 -8.33 13.32
C ARG A 87 -8.40 -9.01 12.79
N VAL A 88 -8.26 -9.91 11.84
CA VAL A 88 -9.38 -10.66 11.26
C VAL A 88 -10.15 -11.44 12.33
N ALA A 89 -9.45 -12.12 13.24
CA ALA A 89 -10.08 -12.90 14.31
C ALA A 89 -10.92 -12.05 15.30
N ARG A 90 -10.80 -10.73 15.28
CA ARG A 90 -11.59 -9.80 16.12
C ARG A 90 -12.82 -9.20 15.41
N LEU A 91 -12.99 -9.48 14.13
CA LEU A 91 -14.14 -9.04 13.36
C LEU A 91 -15.36 -9.92 13.68
N ASP A 92 -16.52 -9.51 13.19
CA ASP A 92 -17.68 -10.39 13.21
C ASP A 92 -17.50 -11.60 12.30
N ARG A 93 -18.30 -12.67 12.52
CA ARG A 93 -18.15 -13.94 11.80
C ARG A 93 -18.36 -13.81 10.29
N ALA A 94 -19.22 -12.88 9.85
CA ALA A 94 -19.51 -12.69 8.43
C ALA A 94 -18.30 -12.12 7.70
N LEU A 95 -17.62 -11.12 8.26
CA LEU A 95 -16.38 -10.57 7.72
C LEU A 95 -15.23 -11.56 7.83
N GLN A 96 -15.09 -12.28 8.97
CA GLN A 96 -14.06 -13.33 9.12
C GLN A 96 -14.15 -14.36 8.00
N ALA A 97 -15.34 -14.80 7.64
CA ALA A 97 -15.57 -15.81 6.61
C ALA A 97 -15.14 -15.35 5.20
N ARG A 98 -15.05 -14.03 4.97
CA ARG A 98 -14.66 -13.45 3.68
C ARG A 98 -13.16 -13.18 3.56
N ILE A 99 -12.41 -13.16 4.67
CA ILE A 99 -10.99 -12.74 4.69
C ILE A 99 -10.07 -13.91 4.95
N ASP A 100 -9.07 -14.08 4.09
CA ASP A 100 -8.01 -15.07 4.24
C ASP A 100 -6.64 -14.36 4.23
N VAL A 101 -5.77 -14.64 5.23
CA VAL A 101 -4.44 -14.03 5.34
C VAL A 101 -3.37 -15.08 5.14
N ARG A 102 -2.57 -14.90 4.08
CA ARG A 102 -1.53 -15.82 3.65
C ARG A 102 -0.15 -15.21 3.76
N ALA A 103 0.83 -16.03 4.15
CA ALA A 103 2.24 -15.67 3.98
C ALA A 103 2.63 -15.87 2.51
N GLY A 104 3.33 -14.89 1.93
CA GLY A 104 3.77 -14.94 0.53
C GLY A 104 4.41 -13.63 0.12
N THR A 105 5.00 -13.60 -1.07
CA THR A 105 5.63 -12.42 -1.67
C THR A 105 4.92 -12.01 -2.94
N ALA A 106 5.13 -10.78 -3.42
CA ALA A 106 4.60 -10.32 -4.69
C ALA A 106 5.10 -11.17 -5.87
N GLN A 107 6.33 -11.72 -5.77
CA GLN A 107 6.95 -12.57 -6.79
C GLN A 107 6.48 -14.02 -6.75
N ARG A 108 5.74 -14.41 -5.70
CA ARG A 108 5.16 -15.74 -5.53
C ARG A 108 3.87 -15.64 -4.74
N LEU A 109 2.79 -15.33 -5.43
CA LEU A 109 1.46 -15.17 -4.83
C LEU A 109 0.84 -16.56 -4.55
N PRO A 110 0.44 -16.85 -3.31
CA PRO A 110 -0.10 -18.15 -2.91
C PRO A 110 -1.59 -18.29 -3.29
N VAL A 111 -1.93 -17.98 -4.52
CA VAL A 111 -3.28 -18.06 -5.09
C VAL A 111 -3.24 -18.74 -6.47
N PRO A 112 -4.33 -19.41 -6.90
CA PRO A 112 -4.39 -20.06 -8.21
C PRO A 112 -4.34 -19.06 -9.37
N ASP A 113 -4.02 -19.56 -10.56
CA ASP A 113 -4.09 -18.83 -11.81
C ASP A 113 -5.53 -18.35 -12.06
N ALA A 114 -5.68 -17.20 -12.70
CA ALA A 114 -6.95 -16.62 -13.11
C ALA A 114 -8.05 -16.69 -12.04
N SER A 115 -7.72 -16.37 -10.79
CA SER A 115 -8.61 -16.49 -9.63
C SER A 115 -9.00 -15.16 -8.99
N ILE A 116 -8.36 -14.05 -9.41
CA ILE A 116 -8.49 -12.73 -8.80
C ILE A 116 -9.16 -11.74 -9.76
N ASP A 117 -10.16 -11.05 -9.28
CA ASP A 117 -10.87 -10.03 -10.03
C ASP A 117 -10.24 -8.64 -9.85
N VAL A 118 -9.78 -8.34 -8.62
CA VAL A 118 -9.13 -7.07 -8.30
C VAL A 118 -7.86 -7.31 -7.49
N VAL A 119 -6.75 -6.72 -7.92
CA VAL A 119 -5.56 -6.58 -7.08
C VAL A 119 -5.51 -5.16 -6.52
N HIS A 120 -5.34 -5.06 -5.21
CA HIS A 120 -5.07 -3.85 -4.46
C HIS A 120 -3.66 -3.95 -3.89
N ALA A 121 -2.83 -2.92 -4.09
CA ALA A 121 -1.48 -2.86 -3.53
C ALA A 121 -1.13 -1.42 -3.19
N ARG A 122 -0.94 -1.11 -1.90
CA ARG A 122 -0.52 0.21 -1.42
C ARG A 122 0.90 0.14 -0.93
N TRP A 123 1.79 0.94 -1.55
CA TRP A 123 3.21 1.03 -1.18
C TRP A 123 3.90 -0.34 -1.06
N ALA A 124 3.52 -1.28 -1.93
CA ALA A 124 4.00 -2.66 -1.89
C ALA A 124 4.92 -3.04 -3.06
N TYR A 125 4.88 -2.31 -4.18
CA TYR A 125 5.72 -2.55 -5.36
C TYR A 125 6.90 -1.58 -5.50
N PHE A 126 7.19 -0.80 -4.49
CA PHE A 126 8.38 0.02 -4.30
C PHE A 126 8.94 0.66 -5.58
N PHE A 127 8.22 1.66 -6.12
CA PHE A 127 8.70 2.55 -7.17
C PHE A 127 8.86 1.95 -8.57
N GLY A 128 8.39 0.76 -8.82
CA GLY A 128 8.28 0.19 -10.17
C GLY A 128 9.48 -0.63 -10.62
N PRO A 129 10.54 -0.08 -11.22
CA PRO A 129 11.63 -0.88 -11.78
C PRO A 129 12.22 -1.90 -10.80
N GLY A 130 12.31 -3.17 -11.24
CA GLY A 130 12.70 -4.31 -10.40
C GLY A 130 11.54 -5.13 -9.85
N CYS A 131 10.29 -4.65 -9.99
CA CYS A 131 9.09 -5.39 -9.57
C CYS A 131 8.53 -6.32 -10.67
N GLU A 132 9.18 -6.44 -11.83
CA GLU A 132 8.73 -7.24 -12.98
C GLU A 132 8.34 -8.68 -12.62
N PRO A 133 9.08 -9.42 -11.75
CA PRO A 133 8.65 -10.74 -11.32
C PRO A 133 7.28 -10.72 -10.59
N GLY A 134 7.02 -9.66 -9.81
CA GLY A 134 5.72 -9.45 -9.17
C GLY A 134 4.62 -9.14 -10.19
N LEU A 135 4.92 -8.37 -11.23
CA LEU A 135 3.96 -8.08 -12.31
C LEU A 135 3.64 -9.32 -13.14
N ALA A 136 4.60 -10.23 -13.34
CA ALA A 136 4.35 -11.53 -13.96
C ALA A 136 3.39 -12.40 -13.11
N GLU A 137 3.56 -12.40 -11.79
CA GLU A 137 2.63 -13.07 -10.88
C GLU A 137 1.23 -12.42 -10.89
N LEU A 138 1.14 -11.08 -10.96
CA LEU A 138 -0.15 -10.42 -11.19
C LEU A 138 -0.82 -10.93 -12.46
N ALA A 139 -0.10 -10.98 -13.58
CA ALA A 139 -0.65 -11.48 -14.84
C ALA A 139 -1.14 -12.94 -14.73
N ARG A 140 -0.43 -13.78 -13.96
CA ARG A 140 -0.82 -15.19 -13.73
C ARG A 140 -2.13 -15.29 -12.95
N VAL A 141 -2.29 -14.52 -11.88
CA VAL A 141 -3.42 -14.66 -10.95
C VAL A 141 -4.67 -13.92 -11.39
N MET A 142 -4.52 -12.89 -12.24
CA MET A 142 -5.65 -12.07 -12.68
C MET A 142 -6.58 -12.83 -13.63
N ARG A 143 -7.87 -12.68 -13.40
CA ARG A 143 -8.89 -13.10 -14.36
C ARG A 143 -8.94 -12.14 -15.54
N ARG A 144 -9.38 -12.66 -16.69
CA ARG A 144 -9.73 -11.80 -17.81
C ARG A 144 -10.83 -10.80 -17.41
N GLY A 145 -10.60 -9.53 -17.67
CA GLY A 145 -11.46 -8.42 -17.26
C GLY A 145 -11.19 -7.91 -15.85
N GLY A 146 -10.29 -8.54 -15.10
CA GLY A 146 -9.86 -8.07 -13.78
C GLY A 146 -9.00 -6.81 -13.86
N THR A 147 -8.83 -6.12 -12.72
CA THR A 147 -8.08 -4.85 -12.63
C THR A 147 -7.04 -4.90 -11.52
N ALA A 148 -5.80 -4.59 -11.85
CA ALA A 148 -4.76 -4.34 -10.86
C ALA A 148 -4.68 -2.83 -10.56
N LEU A 149 -4.58 -2.51 -9.27
CA LEU A 149 -4.55 -1.16 -8.71
C LEU A 149 -3.34 -1.07 -7.77
N VAL A 150 -2.36 -0.26 -8.14
CA VAL A 150 -1.13 -0.04 -7.37
C VAL A 150 -1.05 1.42 -6.97
N ILE A 151 -0.93 1.69 -5.68
CA ILE A 151 -0.82 3.04 -5.12
C ILE A 151 0.62 3.28 -4.67
N ASP A 152 1.17 4.41 -5.11
CA ASP A 152 2.55 4.80 -4.82
C ASP A 152 2.67 6.33 -4.68
N ASN A 153 3.81 6.80 -4.16
CA ASN A 153 4.07 8.21 -3.93
C ASN A 153 4.20 8.99 -5.24
N ASP A 154 3.63 10.20 -5.27
CA ASP A 154 3.94 11.19 -6.30
C ASP A 154 4.96 12.20 -5.75
N ALA A 155 6.22 12.03 -6.14
CA ALA A 155 7.33 12.89 -5.72
C ALA A 155 7.32 14.29 -6.36
N THR A 156 6.46 14.50 -7.37
CA THR A 156 6.49 15.73 -8.19
C THR A 156 5.58 16.83 -7.67
N ARG A 157 4.70 16.52 -6.72
CA ARG A 157 3.68 17.42 -6.20
C ARG A 157 3.53 17.26 -4.70
N SER A 158 2.87 18.19 -4.06
CA SER A 158 2.56 18.24 -2.64
C SER A 158 3.75 18.48 -1.69
N THR A 159 3.44 18.87 -0.48
CA THR A 159 4.43 19.04 0.59
C THR A 159 5.10 17.72 0.93
N PHE A 160 4.30 16.63 1.07
CA PHE A 160 4.86 15.29 1.32
C PHE A 160 5.75 14.83 0.15
N GLY A 161 5.36 15.07 -1.10
CA GLY A 161 6.18 14.75 -2.28
C GLY A 161 7.54 15.44 -2.25
N GLY A 162 7.59 16.70 -1.78
CA GLY A 162 8.84 17.42 -1.53
C GLY A 162 9.70 16.79 -0.44
N TRP A 163 9.10 16.28 0.64
CA TRP A 163 9.81 15.54 1.69
C TRP A 163 10.34 14.19 1.18
N PHE A 164 9.53 13.48 0.42
CA PHE A 164 9.91 12.23 -0.21
C PHE A 164 11.09 12.42 -1.17
N SER A 165 11.06 13.44 -2.04
CA SER A 165 12.17 13.78 -2.95
C SER A 165 13.45 14.15 -2.19
N ALA A 166 13.33 14.85 -1.06
CA ALA A 166 14.48 15.18 -0.23
C ALA A 166 15.08 13.94 0.47
N ALA A 167 14.25 12.95 0.80
CA ALA A 167 14.68 11.69 1.42
C ALA A 167 15.28 10.71 0.38
N LEU A 168 14.83 10.76 -0.84
CA LEU A 168 15.24 9.89 -1.93
C LEU A 168 15.69 10.71 -3.16
N PRO A 169 16.84 11.40 -3.08
CA PRO A 169 17.26 12.31 -4.15
C PRO A 169 17.59 11.60 -5.47
N ALA A 170 17.79 10.29 -5.45
CA ALA A 170 18.00 9.48 -6.65
C ALA A 170 16.68 8.96 -7.27
N TYR A 171 15.52 9.30 -6.70
CA TYR A 171 14.23 8.86 -7.23
C TYR A 171 13.93 9.58 -8.56
N ASP A 172 13.79 8.81 -9.63
CA ASP A 172 13.46 9.30 -10.97
C ASP A 172 11.96 9.13 -11.25
N ALA A 173 11.17 10.15 -10.93
CA ALA A 173 9.72 10.14 -11.14
C ALA A 173 9.34 9.92 -12.62
N VAL A 174 10.11 10.46 -13.55
CA VAL A 174 9.86 10.30 -14.99
C VAL A 174 10.18 8.89 -15.45
N GLY A 175 11.28 8.32 -14.96
CA GLY A 175 11.64 6.93 -15.22
C GLY A 175 10.63 5.94 -14.66
N VAL A 176 10.13 6.19 -13.44
CA VAL A 176 9.07 5.38 -12.81
C VAL A 176 7.76 5.45 -13.60
N GLU A 177 7.33 6.63 -14.03
CA GLU A 177 6.13 6.77 -14.88
C GLU A 177 6.30 6.04 -16.20
N ARG A 178 7.43 6.21 -16.86
CA ARG A 178 7.76 5.51 -18.12
C ARG A 178 7.74 3.98 -17.93
N PHE A 179 8.29 3.50 -16.81
CA PHE A 179 8.25 2.08 -16.47
C PHE A 179 6.81 1.57 -16.37
N TRP A 180 5.96 2.17 -15.53
CA TRP A 180 4.58 1.74 -15.35
C TRP A 180 3.78 1.78 -16.65
N CYS A 181 3.95 2.83 -17.45
CA CYS A 181 3.32 2.92 -18.78
C CYS A 181 3.79 1.80 -19.70
N SER A 182 5.10 1.46 -19.71
CA SER A 182 5.63 0.35 -20.51
C SER A 182 5.10 -1.01 -20.08
N GLN A 183 4.71 -1.16 -18.80
CA GLN A 183 4.05 -2.34 -18.26
C GLN A 183 2.53 -2.34 -18.54
N GLY A 184 2.00 -1.40 -19.30
CA GLY A 184 0.59 -1.28 -19.66
C GLY A 184 -0.31 -0.72 -18.57
N PHE A 185 0.26 -0.05 -17.56
CA PHE A 185 -0.51 0.66 -16.54
C PHE A 185 -0.82 2.09 -17.00
N THR A 186 -1.98 2.57 -16.60
CA THR A 186 -2.41 3.96 -16.73
C THR A 186 -2.24 4.67 -15.40
N ARG A 187 -1.74 5.90 -15.43
CA ARG A 187 -1.58 6.75 -14.25
C ARG A 187 -2.86 7.55 -13.98
N GLU A 188 -3.31 7.54 -12.75
CA GLU A 188 -4.28 8.48 -12.22
C GLU A 188 -3.67 9.21 -11.01
N PRO A 189 -3.31 10.49 -11.14
CA PRO A 189 -2.74 11.26 -10.05
C PRO A 189 -3.84 11.72 -9.10
N LEU A 190 -3.68 11.42 -7.80
CA LEU A 190 -4.61 11.80 -6.75
C LEU A 190 -3.93 12.73 -5.75
N THR A 191 -4.72 13.60 -5.12
CA THR A 191 -4.28 14.42 -3.99
C THR A 191 -5.11 14.00 -2.78
N ILE A 192 -4.42 13.56 -1.75
CA ILE A 192 -4.98 13.13 -0.46
C ILE A 192 -4.38 13.98 0.65
N ARG A 193 -4.75 13.71 1.88
CA ARG A 193 -4.12 14.29 3.08
C ARG A 193 -3.55 13.21 3.99
N TRP A 194 -2.51 13.61 4.70
CA TRP A 194 -2.02 12.95 5.89
C TRP A 194 -2.50 13.78 7.07
N SER A 195 -3.44 13.29 7.85
CA SER A 195 -4.07 14.03 8.94
C SER A 195 -4.08 13.18 10.21
N MET A 196 -3.29 13.57 11.20
CA MET A 196 -3.16 12.85 12.47
C MET A 196 -3.97 13.56 13.56
N GLY A 197 -4.46 12.78 14.52
CA GLY A 197 -5.29 13.30 15.60
C GLY A 197 -4.58 14.28 16.56
N SER A 198 -3.24 14.32 16.51
CA SER A 198 -2.43 15.22 17.30
C SER A 198 -1.09 15.52 16.65
N ARG A 199 -0.46 16.64 17.07
CA ARG A 199 0.92 16.98 16.69
C ARG A 199 1.93 15.91 17.14
N ALA A 200 1.70 15.28 18.28
CA ALA A 200 2.56 14.21 18.79
C ALA A 200 2.49 12.97 17.89
N ASP A 201 1.29 12.57 17.48
CA ASP A 201 1.09 11.48 16.53
C ASP A 201 1.73 11.78 15.17
N PHE A 202 1.52 13.00 14.65
CA PHE A 202 2.14 13.45 13.40
C PHE A 202 3.67 13.37 13.47
N ALA A 203 4.27 13.89 14.56
CA ALA A 203 5.70 13.82 14.73
C ALA A 203 6.22 12.39 14.88
N ALA A 204 5.47 11.50 15.54
CA ALA A 204 5.84 10.10 15.65
C ALA A 204 5.83 9.40 14.27
N VAL A 205 4.83 9.68 13.45
CA VAL A 205 4.71 9.11 12.09
C VAL A 205 5.83 9.65 11.19
N VAL A 206 6.08 10.96 11.17
CA VAL A 206 7.19 11.56 10.39
C VAL A 206 8.54 10.92 10.76
N ARG A 207 8.76 10.61 12.05
CA ARG A 207 10.01 9.99 12.53
C ARG A 207 10.19 8.53 12.17
N ILE A 208 9.13 7.80 11.84
CA ILE A 208 9.29 6.43 11.33
C ILE A 208 9.45 6.38 9.80
N GLU A 209 9.00 7.44 9.11
CA GLU A 209 9.06 7.53 7.65
C GLU A 209 10.38 8.12 7.13
N PHE A 210 11.00 9.00 7.90
CA PHE A 210 12.21 9.72 7.47
C PHE A 210 13.36 9.54 8.44
N ALA A 211 14.60 9.62 7.91
CA ALA A 211 15.80 9.67 8.73
C ALA A 211 15.73 10.84 9.73
N ALA A 212 16.29 10.68 10.92
CA ALA A 212 16.12 11.59 12.05
C ALA A 212 16.37 13.07 11.71
N GLU A 213 17.45 13.37 11.00
CA GLU A 213 17.81 14.73 10.58
C GLU A 213 16.78 15.36 9.64
N LEU A 214 16.24 14.56 8.71
CA LEU A 214 15.18 15.00 7.79
C LEU A 214 13.86 15.18 8.54
N ALA A 215 13.50 14.23 9.38
CA ALA A 215 12.30 14.30 10.19
C ALA A 215 12.28 15.58 11.07
N ASP A 216 13.37 15.86 11.79
CA ASP A 216 13.47 17.06 12.63
C ASP A 216 13.42 18.34 11.78
N ARG A 217 14.06 18.37 10.62
CA ARG A 217 13.98 19.49 9.67
C ARG A 217 12.55 19.72 9.16
N PHE A 218 11.83 18.66 8.81
CA PHE A 218 10.45 18.78 8.33
C PHE A 218 9.53 19.24 9.46
N LEU A 219 9.66 18.66 10.64
CA LEU A 219 8.86 19.00 11.81
C LEU A 219 9.10 20.45 12.30
N SER A 220 10.33 20.98 12.17
CA SER A 220 10.64 22.35 12.56
C SER A 220 10.09 23.41 11.59
N ARG A 221 9.80 23.03 10.34
CA ARG A 221 9.34 23.94 9.28
C ARG A 221 7.86 23.78 8.95
N HIS A 222 7.24 22.74 9.46
CA HIS A 222 5.83 22.44 9.22
C HIS A 222 5.05 22.50 10.52
N GLU A 223 4.04 23.35 10.57
CA GLU A 223 3.14 23.47 11.72
C GLU A 223 1.91 22.58 11.55
N GLY A 224 1.26 22.27 12.68
CA GLY A 224 0.04 21.45 12.66
C GLY A 224 0.29 19.93 12.61
N SER A 225 -0.76 19.18 12.32
CA SER A 225 -0.78 17.72 12.29
C SER A 225 -1.28 17.14 10.97
N GLU A 226 -1.33 17.96 9.93
CA GLU A 226 -1.79 17.58 8.58
C GLU A 226 -0.77 18.02 7.53
N VAL A 227 -0.68 17.26 6.45
CA VAL A 227 0.09 17.63 5.26
C VAL A 227 -0.62 17.14 4.00
N ASP A 228 -0.57 17.92 2.94
CA ASP A 228 -1.03 17.51 1.63
C ASP A 228 -0.12 16.42 1.05
N TYR A 229 -0.73 15.40 0.45
CA TYR A 229 -0.03 14.22 -0.01
C TYR A 229 -0.52 13.82 -1.40
N ALA A 230 0.36 13.88 -2.37
CA ALA A 230 0.08 13.42 -3.72
C ALA A 230 0.50 11.96 -3.89
N VAL A 231 -0.37 11.17 -4.48
CA VAL A 231 -0.13 9.76 -4.82
C VAL A 231 -0.48 9.47 -6.27
N ASN A 232 0.11 8.44 -6.81
CA ASN A 232 -0.23 7.88 -8.09
C ASN A 232 -1.06 6.62 -7.87
N LEU A 233 -2.22 6.52 -8.51
CA LEU A 233 -2.95 5.28 -8.69
C LEU A 233 -2.62 4.75 -10.09
N TRP A 234 -1.80 3.70 -10.14
CA TRP A 234 -1.48 2.96 -11.34
C TRP A 234 -2.50 1.85 -11.52
N TRP A 235 -3.17 1.79 -12.66
CA TRP A 235 -4.15 0.73 -12.89
C TRP A 235 -4.01 0.10 -14.27
N ARG A 236 -4.31 -1.21 -14.35
CA ARG A 236 -4.29 -1.99 -15.59
C ARG A 236 -5.42 -3.00 -15.59
N ARG A 237 -6.11 -3.15 -16.72
CA ARG A 237 -7.06 -4.25 -16.98
C ARG A 237 -6.36 -5.42 -17.67
N TYR A 238 -6.75 -6.63 -17.31
CA TYR A 238 -6.20 -7.89 -17.81
C TYR A 238 -7.17 -8.64 -18.74
#